data_123caeec9e444d51f63bb6e7f3c53cde
#
_entry.id   123caeec9e444d51f63bb6e7f3c53cde
#
_cell.length_a   1.000
_cell.length_b   1.000
_cell.length_c   1.000
_cell.angle_alpha   90.00
_cell.angle_beta   90.00
_cell.angle_gamma   90.00
#
_symmetry.space_group_name_H-M   'P 1'
#
loop_
_entity.id
_entity.type
_entity.pdbx_description
1 polymer ?
#
loop_
_entity_poly.entity_id
_entity_poly.type
_entity_poly.pdbx_seq_one_letter_code
_entity_poly.pdbx_strand_id
1 'polypeptide(L)'
;MNKKSMITVNTEINAPIETIWKLWNEPKDIQQWNNINADWHTPVVQNDLRSGGRFLYTMGKADGSLSFNFTGKYDVVTKHELIAYTLDSGRTATITFSQGYPVLLTETFEPDDKPSVEEQRDFCRAIINSFKNYVESKLV
;
A
#
# COMPACT_ATOMS: atom_id res chain seq x y z
N MET A 1 -27.45 9.33 6.81
CA MET A 1 -26.10 9.66 6.38
C MET A 1 -25.53 8.54 5.52
N ASN A 2 -25.09 8.88 4.34
CA ASN A 2 -24.58 7.87 3.42
C ASN A 2 -23.12 7.57 3.71
N LYS A 3 -22.84 6.32 4.07
CA LYS A 3 -21.48 5.84 4.22
C LYS A 3 -20.97 5.39 2.84
N LYS A 4 -19.80 5.88 2.44
CA LYS A 4 -19.20 5.47 1.18
C LYS A 4 -18.84 3.99 1.23
N SER A 5 -19.07 3.30 0.11
CA SER A 5 -18.66 1.90 -0.01
C SER A 5 -17.13 1.82 -0.05
N MET A 6 -16.59 0.85 0.68
CA MET A 6 -15.14 0.60 0.66
C MET A 6 -14.71 0.10 -0.72
N ILE A 7 -13.49 0.47 -1.10
CA ILE A 7 -12.85 -0.05 -2.32
C ILE A 7 -11.97 -1.22 -1.93
N THR A 8 -12.07 -2.33 -2.66
CA THR A 8 -11.25 -3.52 -2.43
C THR A 8 -10.53 -3.91 -3.70
N VAL A 9 -9.21 -4.10 -3.60
CA VAL A 9 -8.38 -4.65 -4.68
C VAL A 9 -7.51 -5.75 -4.11
N ASN A 10 -7.19 -6.74 -4.95
CA ASN A 10 -6.35 -7.86 -4.51
C ASN A 10 -5.47 -8.37 -5.64
N THR A 11 -4.45 -9.13 -5.26
CA THR A 11 -3.58 -9.83 -6.20
C THR A 11 -2.98 -11.04 -5.51
N GLU A 12 -2.67 -12.07 -6.28
CA GLU A 12 -1.98 -13.26 -5.77
C GLU A 12 -0.48 -13.12 -6.06
N ILE A 13 0.34 -13.41 -5.06
CA ILE A 13 1.80 -13.26 -5.15
C ILE A 13 2.46 -14.61 -4.89
N ASN A 14 3.28 -15.03 -5.84
CA ASN A 14 3.99 -16.32 -5.78
C ASN A 14 5.33 -16.14 -5.04
N ALA A 15 5.24 -15.97 -3.74
CA ALA A 15 6.40 -15.80 -2.86
C ALA A 15 6.03 -16.21 -1.43
N PRO A 16 7.01 -16.54 -0.60
CA PRO A 16 6.75 -16.83 0.83
C PRO A 16 6.25 -15.58 1.55
N ILE A 17 5.37 -15.75 2.52
CA ILE A 17 4.79 -14.63 3.27
C ILE A 17 5.87 -13.80 3.98
N GLU A 18 6.93 -14.41 4.47
CA GLU A 18 8.03 -13.72 5.13
C GLU A 18 8.68 -12.69 4.19
N THR A 19 8.89 -13.08 2.93
CA THR A 19 9.46 -12.21 1.90
C THR A 19 8.47 -11.08 1.56
N ILE A 20 7.20 -11.44 1.36
CA ILE A 20 6.16 -10.46 1.03
C ILE A 20 6.03 -9.41 2.15
N TRP A 21 5.95 -9.87 3.39
CA TRP A 21 5.81 -8.97 4.54
C TRP A 21 7.00 -8.02 4.65
N LYS A 22 8.21 -8.54 4.51
CA LYS A 22 9.43 -7.73 4.58
C LYS A 22 9.44 -6.65 3.51
N LEU A 23 9.20 -7.03 2.26
CA LEU A 23 9.30 -6.10 1.13
C LEU A 23 8.17 -5.06 1.15
N TRP A 24 7.01 -5.40 1.72
CA TRP A 24 5.91 -4.45 1.87
C TRP A 24 6.26 -3.34 2.87
N ASN A 25 7.06 -3.63 3.86
CA ASN A 25 7.26 -2.75 5.01
C ASN A 25 8.63 -2.06 5.11
N GLU A 26 9.66 -2.55 4.42
CA GLU A 26 10.98 -1.94 4.44
C GLU A 26 11.00 -0.65 3.62
N PRO A 27 11.41 0.50 4.21
CA PRO A 27 11.38 1.78 3.49
C PRO A 27 12.10 1.76 2.14
N LYS A 28 13.29 1.15 2.06
CA LYS A 28 14.06 1.10 0.81
C LYS A 28 13.33 0.31 -0.29
N ASP A 29 12.56 -0.72 0.10
CA ASP A 29 11.80 -1.52 -0.85
C ASP A 29 10.53 -0.76 -1.26
N ILE A 30 9.85 -0.11 -0.32
CA ILE A 30 8.67 0.70 -0.61
C ILE A 30 9.02 1.78 -1.65
N GLN A 31 10.19 2.38 -1.55
CA GLN A 31 10.66 3.38 -2.52
C GLN A 31 10.76 2.79 -3.94
N GLN A 32 10.98 1.49 -4.07
CA GLN A 32 11.11 0.83 -5.37
C GLN A 32 9.76 0.44 -5.99
N TRP A 33 8.81 -0.03 -5.20
CA TRP A 33 7.57 -0.54 -5.76
C TRP A 33 6.37 0.41 -5.65
N ASN A 34 6.43 1.43 -4.80
CA ASN A 34 5.28 2.32 -4.56
C ASN A 34 5.15 3.37 -5.68
N ASN A 35 5.09 2.91 -6.93
CA ASN A 35 5.01 3.73 -8.12
C ASN A 35 4.11 3.05 -9.14
N ILE A 36 3.25 3.81 -9.80
CA ILE A 36 2.37 3.25 -10.82
C ILE A 36 3.07 3.13 -12.18
N ASN A 37 4.08 3.95 -12.42
CA ASN A 37 4.92 3.91 -13.62
C ASN A 37 6.15 4.79 -13.40
N ALA A 38 7.00 4.93 -14.44
CA ALA A 38 8.26 5.66 -14.36
C ALA A 38 8.12 7.18 -14.13
N ASP A 39 6.92 7.73 -14.36
CA ASP A 39 6.65 9.16 -14.13
C ASP A 39 6.43 9.48 -12.66
N TRP A 40 6.27 8.47 -11.82
CA TRP A 40 6.04 8.62 -10.37
C TRP A 40 7.20 8.12 -9.55
N HIS A 41 7.35 8.66 -8.35
CA HIS A 41 8.37 8.19 -7.42
C HIS A 41 7.93 8.41 -5.97
N THR A 42 8.63 7.73 -5.05
CA THR A 42 8.40 7.84 -3.61
C THR A 42 9.74 8.13 -2.94
N PRO A 43 10.20 9.38 -2.94
CA PRO A 43 11.56 9.70 -2.50
C PRO A 43 11.79 9.62 -0.99
N VAL A 44 10.72 9.70 -0.19
CA VAL A 44 10.85 9.64 1.27
C VAL A 44 9.86 8.63 1.81
N VAL A 45 10.36 7.69 2.62
CA VAL A 45 9.52 6.72 3.33
C VAL A 45 10.02 6.62 4.77
N GLN A 46 9.11 6.82 5.71
CA GLN A 46 9.35 6.58 7.13
C GLN A 46 8.26 5.61 7.59
N ASN A 47 8.63 4.55 8.29
CA ASN A 47 7.68 3.50 8.65
C ASN A 47 8.01 2.93 10.02
N ASP A 48 7.18 3.25 11.01
CA ASP A 48 7.26 2.70 12.36
C ASP A 48 6.17 1.62 12.47
N LEU A 49 6.50 0.40 12.02
CA LEU A 49 5.55 -0.70 11.85
C LEU A 49 5.22 -1.37 13.19
N ARG A 50 4.29 -0.77 13.91
CA ARG A 50 3.74 -1.31 15.15
C ARG A 50 2.40 -0.65 15.42
N SER A 51 1.55 -1.28 16.20
CA SER A 51 0.30 -0.66 16.63
C SER A 51 0.61 0.65 17.35
N GLY A 52 0.00 1.74 16.92
CA GLY A 52 0.27 3.09 17.43
C GLY A 52 1.42 3.80 16.73
N GLY A 53 2.21 3.12 15.90
CA GLY A 53 3.29 3.74 15.13
C GLY A 53 2.74 4.55 13.96
N ARG A 54 3.59 5.41 13.38
CA ARG A 54 3.20 6.27 12.27
C ARG A 54 4.00 5.97 11.02
N PHE A 55 3.42 6.30 9.88
CA PHE A 55 4.12 6.17 8.60
C PHE A 55 3.98 7.45 7.78
N LEU A 56 4.96 7.67 6.91
CA LEU A 56 4.99 8.78 5.97
C LEU A 56 5.56 8.28 4.64
N TYR A 57 4.80 8.45 3.57
CA TYR A 57 5.29 8.25 2.21
C TYR A 57 5.15 9.58 1.49
N THR A 58 6.25 10.19 1.06
CA THR A 58 6.20 11.34 0.17
C THR A 58 6.18 10.82 -1.26
N MET A 59 5.12 11.09 -1.98
CA MET A 59 4.86 10.55 -3.32
C MET A 59 4.65 11.71 -4.29
N GLY A 60 4.97 11.49 -5.55
CA GLY A 60 4.71 12.51 -6.55
C GLY A 60 5.26 12.19 -7.91
N LYS A 61 5.18 13.18 -8.79
CA LYS A 61 5.75 13.09 -10.14
C LYS A 61 7.26 13.23 -10.06
N ALA A 62 7.96 12.40 -10.84
CA ALA A 62 9.41 12.40 -10.87
C ALA A 62 9.98 13.74 -11.37
N ASP A 63 9.21 14.49 -12.16
CA ASP A 63 9.61 15.82 -12.65
C ASP A 63 9.38 16.95 -11.64
N GLY A 64 8.82 16.64 -10.46
CA GLY A 64 8.57 17.62 -9.41
C GLY A 64 7.27 18.40 -9.55
N SER A 65 6.46 18.14 -10.59
CA SER A 65 5.23 18.90 -10.84
C SER A 65 4.13 18.63 -9.81
N LEU A 66 4.20 17.50 -9.10
CA LEU A 66 3.24 17.13 -8.07
C LEU A 66 3.96 16.40 -6.95
N SER A 67 3.64 16.76 -5.71
CA SER A 67 4.16 16.06 -4.53
C SER A 67 3.11 16.12 -3.42
N PHE A 68 2.92 15.02 -2.71
CA PHE A 68 2.02 14.95 -1.56
C PHE A 68 2.52 13.92 -0.56
N ASN A 69 2.07 14.08 0.68
CA ASN A 69 2.42 13.15 1.76
C ASN A 69 1.25 12.24 2.06
N PHE A 70 1.52 10.94 2.06
CA PHE A 70 0.58 9.91 2.46
C PHE A 70 0.97 9.50 3.87
N THR A 71 0.19 9.93 4.87
CA THR A 71 0.53 9.79 6.28
C THR A 71 -0.62 9.21 7.08
N GLY A 72 -0.26 8.44 8.09
CA GLY A 72 -1.26 7.87 8.98
C GLY A 72 -0.65 7.19 10.19
N LYS A 73 -1.53 6.53 10.93
CA LYS A 73 -1.20 5.81 12.14
C LYS A 73 -1.69 4.37 12.04
N TYR A 74 -0.84 3.44 12.41
CA TYR A 74 -1.24 2.03 12.46
C TYR A 74 -2.15 1.79 13.66
N ASP A 75 -3.31 1.20 13.41
CA ASP A 75 -4.25 0.80 14.46
C ASP A 75 -3.96 -0.64 14.92
N VAL A 76 -3.73 -1.54 13.96
CA VAL A 76 -3.42 -2.95 14.23
C VAL A 76 -2.31 -3.39 13.28
N VAL A 77 -1.30 -4.06 13.83
CA VAL A 77 -0.27 -4.74 13.03
C VAL A 77 -0.15 -6.16 13.57
N THR A 78 -0.57 -7.14 12.76
CA THR A 78 -0.42 -8.56 13.08
C THR A 78 0.51 -9.16 12.03
N LYS A 79 1.70 -9.52 12.44
CA LYS A 79 2.78 -9.96 11.55
C LYS A 79 2.31 -11.06 10.62
N HIS A 80 2.57 -10.90 9.32
CA HIS A 80 2.23 -11.83 8.24
C HIS A 80 0.72 -11.96 7.96
N GLU A 81 -0.14 -11.17 8.60
CA GLU A 81 -1.58 -11.35 8.47
C GLU A 81 -2.33 -10.07 8.15
N LEU A 82 -2.10 -8.98 8.91
CA LEU A 82 -2.97 -7.82 8.85
C LEU A 82 -2.23 -6.54 9.19
N ILE A 83 -2.50 -5.50 8.40
CA ILE A 83 -2.15 -4.13 8.72
C ILE A 83 -3.43 -3.31 8.58
N ALA A 84 -3.83 -2.61 9.66
CA ALA A 84 -4.95 -1.69 9.62
C ALA A 84 -4.44 -0.32 10.03
N TYR A 85 -4.85 0.72 9.31
CA TYR A 85 -4.41 2.07 9.63
C TYR A 85 -5.50 3.10 9.38
N THR A 86 -5.31 4.28 10.00
CA THR A 86 -6.14 5.45 9.80
C THR A 86 -5.25 6.57 9.29
N LEU A 87 -5.60 7.12 8.14
CA LEU A 87 -4.89 8.26 7.57
C LEU A 87 -5.16 9.52 8.38
N ASP A 88 -4.29 10.52 8.25
CA ASP A 88 -4.48 11.80 8.93
C ASP A 88 -5.78 12.49 8.52
N SER A 89 -6.31 12.17 7.34
CA SER A 89 -7.63 12.64 6.88
C SER A 89 -8.81 11.97 7.61
N GLY A 90 -8.56 10.90 8.37
CA GLY A 90 -9.60 10.12 9.05
C GLY A 90 -10.06 8.88 8.27
N ARG A 91 -9.64 8.72 7.01
CA ARG A 91 -10.01 7.54 6.21
C ARG A 91 -9.24 6.32 6.68
N THR A 92 -9.91 5.16 6.69
CA THR A 92 -9.33 3.91 7.16
C THR A 92 -9.01 2.97 6.01
N ALA A 93 -8.07 2.06 6.26
CA ALA A 93 -7.71 1.02 5.31
C ALA A 93 -7.21 -0.21 6.03
N THR A 94 -7.33 -1.37 5.37
CA THR A 94 -6.75 -2.63 5.84
C THR A 94 -6.04 -3.32 4.70
N ILE A 95 -4.91 -3.96 5.02
CA ILE A 95 -4.19 -4.83 4.11
C ILE A 95 -4.15 -6.21 4.77
N THR A 96 -4.64 -7.24 4.10
CA THR A 96 -4.60 -8.60 4.61
C THR A 96 -3.76 -9.49 3.72
N PHE A 97 -3.10 -10.47 4.33
CA PHE A 97 -2.27 -11.45 3.65
C PHE A 97 -2.80 -12.81 4.01
N SER A 98 -3.23 -13.58 3.01
CA SER A 98 -3.73 -14.93 3.26
C SER A 98 -2.61 -15.85 3.68
N GLN A 99 -2.98 -16.96 4.30
CA GLN A 99 -2.03 -18.05 4.57
C GLN A 99 -1.92 -18.95 3.34
N GLY A 100 -0.80 -19.63 3.23
CA GLY A 100 -0.58 -20.57 2.14
C GLY A 100 0.23 -19.97 0.99
N TYR A 101 0.13 -20.58 -0.18
CA TYR A 101 0.91 -20.22 -1.36
C TYR A 101 0.08 -20.54 -2.62
N PRO A 102 -0.16 -19.59 -3.52
CA PRO A 102 0.28 -18.20 -3.47
C PRO A 102 -0.41 -17.42 -2.34
N VAL A 103 0.19 -16.30 -1.97
CA VAL A 103 -0.39 -15.43 -0.95
C VAL A 103 -1.36 -14.47 -1.63
N LEU A 104 -2.59 -14.39 -1.14
CA LEU A 104 -3.55 -13.39 -1.60
C LEU A 104 -3.37 -12.13 -0.74
N LEU A 105 -2.96 -11.05 -1.39
CA LEU A 105 -2.87 -9.72 -0.76
C LEU A 105 -4.15 -8.97 -1.11
N THR A 106 -4.85 -8.47 -0.09
CA THR A 106 -6.10 -7.73 -0.27
C THR A 106 -6.00 -6.39 0.45
N GLU A 107 -6.23 -5.31 -0.28
CA GLU A 107 -6.29 -3.97 0.29
C GLU A 107 -7.72 -3.45 0.19
N THR A 108 -8.27 -2.99 1.33
CA THR A 108 -9.62 -2.43 1.41
C THR A 108 -9.50 -1.06 2.06
N PHE A 109 -10.03 -0.03 1.41
CA PHE A 109 -9.88 1.33 1.91
C PHE A 109 -11.11 2.18 1.65
N GLU A 110 -11.30 3.21 2.49
CA GLU A 110 -12.33 4.22 2.30
C GLU A 110 -11.91 5.16 1.17
N PRO A 111 -12.77 5.39 0.18
CA PRO A 111 -12.42 6.32 -0.90
C PRO A 111 -12.43 7.77 -0.42
N ASP A 112 -11.61 8.59 -1.08
CA ASP A 112 -11.66 10.04 -0.94
C ASP A 112 -12.80 10.59 -1.83
N ASP A 113 -13.12 11.87 -1.66
CA ASP A 113 -14.12 12.53 -2.51
C ASP A 113 -13.67 12.66 -3.96
N LYS A 114 -12.36 12.77 -4.17
CA LYS A 114 -11.75 12.92 -5.49
C LYS A 114 -10.42 12.17 -5.53
N PRO A 115 -10.01 11.65 -6.64
CA PRO A 115 -10.71 11.48 -7.91
C PRO A 115 -11.90 10.51 -7.83
N SER A 116 -12.44 10.07 -8.96
CA SER A 116 -13.55 9.11 -8.97
C SER A 116 -13.18 7.80 -8.28
N VAL A 117 -14.19 7.05 -7.85
CA VAL A 117 -13.96 5.74 -7.22
C VAL A 117 -13.20 4.81 -8.17
N GLU A 118 -13.53 4.84 -9.47
CA GLU A 118 -12.83 4.01 -10.46
C GLU A 118 -11.36 4.39 -10.58
N GLU A 119 -11.04 5.68 -10.60
CA GLU A 119 -9.66 6.14 -10.67
C GLU A 119 -8.88 5.75 -9.42
N GLN A 120 -9.50 5.86 -8.25
CA GLN A 120 -8.86 5.44 -6.99
C GLN A 120 -8.61 3.93 -6.97
N ARG A 121 -9.57 3.14 -7.46
CA ARG A 121 -9.41 1.69 -7.56
C ARG A 121 -8.28 1.32 -8.53
N ASP A 122 -8.25 1.97 -9.69
CA ASP A 122 -7.22 1.70 -10.70
C ASP A 122 -5.83 2.07 -10.20
N PHE A 123 -5.71 3.19 -9.48
CA PHE A 123 -4.45 3.62 -8.91
C PHE A 123 -3.95 2.59 -7.89
N CYS A 124 -4.82 2.17 -6.97
CA CYS A 124 -4.46 1.16 -5.98
C CYS A 124 -4.08 -0.17 -6.63
N ARG A 125 -4.84 -0.59 -7.66
CA ARG A 125 -4.53 -1.82 -8.41
C ARG A 125 -3.16 -1.74 -9.07
N ALA A 126 -2.82 -0.59 -9.65
CA ALA A 126 -1.51 -0.39 -10.26
C ALA A 126 -0.38 -0.49 -9.23
N ILE A 127 -0.59 0.06 -8.04
CA ILE A 127 0.39 0.00 -6.95
C ILE A 127 0.61 -1.45 -6.49
N ILE A 128 -0.46 -2.20 -6.23
CA ILE A 128 -0.29 -3.58 -5.74
C ILE A 128 0.25 -4.51 -6.83
N ASN A 129 -0.03 -4.23 -8.10
CA ASN A 129 0.57 -4.98 -9.20
C ASN A 129 2.06 -4.64 -9.33
N SER A 130 2.45 -3.39 -9.11
CA SER A 130 3.86 -3.00 -9.03
C SER A 130 4.57 -3.77 -7.92
N PHE A 131 3.95 -3.87 -6.76
CA PHE A 131 4.48 -4.64 -5.64
C PHE A 131 4.64 -6.13 -6.00
N LYS A 132 3.60 -6.74 -6.57
CA LYS A 132 3.65 -8.13 -7.01
C LYS A 132 4.84 -8.37 -7.93
N ASN A 133 5.00 -7.54 -8.95
CA ASN A 133 6.08 -7.67 -9.91
C ASN A 133 7.45 -7.51 -9.25
N TYR A 134 7.55 -6.57 -8.33
CA TYR A 134 8.79 -6.34 -7.57
C TYR A 134 9.18 -7.57 -6.75
N VAL A 135 8.22 -8.12 -5.99
CA VAL A 135 8.46 -9.30 -5.16
C VAL A 135 8.88 -10.49 -6.01
N GLU A 136 8.12 -10.77 -7.06
CA GLU A 136 8.38 -11.95 -7.90
C GLU A 136 9.70 -11.81 -8.65
N SER A 137 10.12 -10.60 -9.00
CA SER A 137 11.42 -10.38 -9.63
C SER A 137 12.59 -10.67 -8.70
N LYS A 138 12.40 -10.55 -7.38
CA LYS A 138 13.43 -10.81 -6.39
C LYS A 138 13.71 -12.29 -6.17
N LEU A 139 12.81 -13.16 -6.61
CA LEU A 139 12.91 -14.60 -6.41
C LEU A 139 13.59 -15.32 -7.58
N VAL A 140 13.95 -14.61 -8.62
CA VAL A 140 14.57 -15.18 -9.82
C VAL A 140 16.07 -15.24 -9.66
#